data_de04f25bc8d260d5c83115b12d196a6e
#
_entry.id   de04f25bc8d260d5c83115b12d196a6e
#
_cell.length_a   1.000
_cell.length_b   1.000
_cell.length_c   1.000
_cell.angle_alpha   90.00
_cell.angle_beta   90.00
_cell.angle_gamma   90.00
#
_symmetry.space_group_name_H-M   'P 1'
#
loop_
_entity.id
_entity.type
_entity.pdbx_description
1 polymer ?
#
loop_
_entity_poly.entity_id
_entity_poly.type
_entity_poly.pdbx_seq_one_letter_code
_entity_poly.pdbx_strand_id
1 'polypeptide(L)'
;MKRILTSLTNFFKDKAKINFWFYTLPIQLVGWSILPIMAYNGDWNYLWLGLLTYFLFGCVGMAIGLHRYWGHKAFEMPKWKERIMTTLSVFNGYGSIFPWVMIHERGHHKNSDREDDPHSPLKGFWHAFLTWHREQKYFDKHIDRRTLVTYIRREFVTDKYYTFLNDNHIAINFGTFALAWLLFGWQVALYGIWFGIWATLMNTSLVTALSHYSWFGYRNFDTPDNSVNNRVGAILTFGEMLHNNHHRHWRATSNSQHWSEIDISGWVIKGLKK
;
A
#
# COMPACT_ATOMS: atom_id res chain seq x y z
N MET A 1 28.47 -26.50 7.57
CA MET A 1 28.26 -25.44 8.58
C MET A 1 28.62 -24.04 8.09
N LYS A 2 29.86 -23.76 7.61
CA LYS A 2 30.23 -22.41 7.06
C LYS A 2 29.29 -21.88 5.97
N ARG A 3 28.89 -22.69 4.99
CA ARG A 3 27.96 -22.28 3.91
C ARG A 3 26.57 -21.88 4.43
N ILE A 4 26.05 -22.59 5.45
CA ILE A 4 24.74 -22.27 6.06
C ILE A 4 24.83 -20.97 6.84
N LEU A 5 25.89 -20.76 7.61
CA LEU A 5 26.13 -19.51 8.34
C LEU A 5 26.27 -18.31 7.40
N THR A 6 27.00 -18.45 6.29
CA THR A 6 27.14 -17.39 5.28
C THR A 6 25.79 -17.08 4.59
N SER A 7 24.99 -18.11 4.32
CA SER A 7 23.64 -17.95 3.75
C SER A 7 22.71 -17.20 4.70
N LEU A 8 22.70 -17.55 5.99
CA LEU A 8 21.91 -16.87 7.02
C LEU A 8 22.36 -15.42 7.21
N THR A 9 23.68 -15.17 7.25
CA THR A 9 24.22 -13.81 7.40
C THR A 9 23.83 -12.92 6.21
N ASN A 10 23.81 -13.45 4.98
CA ASN A 10 23.38 -12.72 3.80
C ASN A 10 21.86 -12.49 3.78
N PHE A 11 21.07 -13.47 4.27
CA PHE A 11 19.63 -13.31 4.41
C PHE A 11 19.28 -12.15 5.33
N PHE A 12 19.90 -12.06 6.51
CA PHE A 12 19.65 -10.97 7.47
C PHE A 12 20.19 -9.59 7.03
N LYS A 13 21.04 -9.52 6.02
CA LYS A 13 21.44 -8.26 5.38
C LYS A 13 20.42 -7.77 4.35
N ASP A 14 19.59 -8.64 3.82
CA ASP A 14 18.58 -8.35 2.81
C ASP A 14 17.28 -7.89 3.49
N LYS A 15 17.14 -6.57 3.65
CA LYS A 15 15.98 -5.96 4.32
C LYS A 15 14.65 -6.27 3.60
N ALA A 16 14.67 -6.38 2.28
CA ALA A 16 13.46 -6.71 1.52
C ALA A 16 12.98 -8.14 1.86
N LYS A 17 13.89 -9.11 1.92
CA LYS A 17 13.55 -10.48 2.32
C LYS A 17 13.07 -10.56 3.77
N ILE A 18 13.73 -9.87 4.71
CA ILE A 18 13.28 -9.83 6.11
C ILE A 18 11.87 -9.30 6.17
N ASN A 19 11.61 -8.14 5.56
CA ASN A 19 10.27 -7.54 5.54
C ASN A 19 9.24 -8.48 4.91
N PHE A 20 9.58 -9.12 3.79
CA PHE A 20 8.68 -10.07 3.13
C PHE A 20 8.33 -11.26 4.02
N TRP A 21 9.33 -11.98 4.54
CA TRP A 21 9.12 -13.22 5.28
C TRP A 21 8.55 -13.04 6.68
N PHE A 22 8.90 -11.94 7.37
CA PHE A 22 8.50 -11.73 8.77
C PHE A 22 7.38 -10.70 8.95
N TYR A 23 6.97 -10.01 7.89
CA TYR A 23 5.90 -9.02 7.96
C TYR A 23 4.84 -9.26 6.86
N THR A 24 5.17 -9.06 5.58
CA THR A 24 4.19 -9.08 4.49
C THR A 24 3.53 -10.47 4.31
N LEU A 25 4.30 -11.53 4.27
CA LEU A 25 3.78 -12.89 4.10
C LEU A 25 2.93 -13.37 5.29
N PRO A 26 3.32 -13.19 6.57
CA PRO A 26 2.44 -13.47 7.70
C PRO A 26 1.11 -12.72 7.66
N ILE A 27 1.11 -11.43 7.25
CA ILE A 27 -0.12 -10.66 7.09
C ILE A 27 -1.03 -11.34 6.05
N GLN A 28 -0.50 -11.77 4.92
CA GLN A 28 -1.27 -12.48 3.89
C GLN A 28 -1.81 -13.82 4.40
N LEU A 29 -0.98 -14.66 4.99
CA LEU A 29 -1.39 -16.00 5.44
C LEU A 29 -2.49 -15.95 6.51
N VAL A 30 -2.29 -15.12 7.54
CA VAL A 30 -3.30 -14.94 8.60
C VAL A 30 -4.54 -14.24 8.05
N GLY A 31 -4.38 -13.24 7.18
CA GLY A 31 -5.48 -12.48 6.61
C GLY A 31 -6.48 -13.35 5.84
N TRP A 32 -6.00 -14.29 5.04
CA TRP A 32 -6.86 -15.24 4.32
C TRP A 32 -7.66 -16.18 5.23
N SER A 33 -7.22 -16.41 6.47
CA SER A 33 -7.94 -17.24 7.44
C SER A 33 -9.04 -16.47 8.20
N ILE A 34 -9.04 -15.13 8.17
CA ILE A 34 -9.94 -14.32 9.02
C ILE A 34 -11.41 -14.58 8.70
N LEU A 35 -11.83 -14.49 7.43
CA LEU A 35 -13.22 -14.72 7.08
C LEU A 35 -13.68 -16.16 7.36
N PRO A 36 -12.92 -17.22 7.06
CA PRO A 36 -13.22 -18.58 7.52
C PRO A 36 -13.36 -18.71 9.04
N ILE A 37 -12.46 -18.11 9.83
CA ILE A 37 -12.54 -18.15 11.30
C ILE A 37 -13.77 -17.39 11.80
N MET A 38 -14.07 -16.22 11.23
CA MET A 38 -15.25 -15.42 11.56
C MET A 38 -16.54 -16.19 11.27
N ALA A 39 -16.60 -16.89 10.13
CA ALA A 39 -17.74 -17.74 9.75
C ALA A 39 -17.91 -18.93 10.71
N TYR A 40 -16.83 -19.61 11.05
CA TYR A 40 -16.84 -20.76 11.96
C TYR A 40 -17.31 -20.38 13.37
N ASN A 41 -16.89 -19.22 13.87
CA ASN A 41 -17.25 -18.74 15.22
C ASN A 41 -18.58 -18.00 15.25
N GLY A 42 -19.18 -17.63 14.12
CA GLY A 42 -20.37 -16.77 14.05
C GLY A 42 -20.10 -15.30 14.38
N ASP A 43 -18.84 -14.84 14.32
CA ASP A 43 -18.37 -13.54 14.77
C ASP A 43 -18.64 -12.38 13.76
N TRP A 44 -19.66 -12.48 12.93
CA TRP A 44 -19.99 -11.50 11.89
C TRP A 44 -20.26 -10.08 12.41
N ASN A 45 -20.62 -9.98 13.67
CA ASN A 45 -20.80 -8.69 14.37
C ASN A 45 -19.52 -7.85 14.45
N TYR A 46 -18.32 -8.43 14.20
CA TYR A 46 -17.04 -7.70 14.14
C TYR A 46 -16.68 -7.22 12.73
N LEU A 47 -17.39 -7.62 11.68
CA LEU A 47 -17.04 -7.27 10.29
C LEU A 47 -16.96 -5.75 10.06
N TRP A 48 -17.86 -4.98 10.68
CA TRP A 48 -17.85 -3.52 10.57
C TRP A 48 -16.53 -2.90 11.07
N LEU A 49 -15.90 -3.50 12.10
CA LEU A 49 -14.62 -3.01 12.63
C LEU A 49 -13.49 -3.23 11.62
N GLY A 50 -13.47 -4.39 10.97
CA GLY A 50 -12.54 -4.68 9.88
C GLY A 50 -12.71 -3.73 8.69
N LEU A 51 -13.96 -3.46 8.29
CA LEU A 51 -14.26 -2.51 7.22
C LEU A 51 -13.88 -1.08 7.60
N LEU A 52 -14.08 -0.66 8.85
CA LEU A 52 -13.65 0.64 9.36
C LEU A 52 -12.14 0.79 9.30
N THR A 53 -11.39 -0.19 9.80
CA THR A 53 -9.91 -0.14 9.78
C THR A 53 -9.38 -0.26 8.35
N TYR A 54 -10.02 -1.03 7.48
CA TYR A 54 -9.71 -1.04 6.05
C TYR A 54 -9.91 0.34 5.41
N PHE A 55 -10.99 1.05 5.74
CA PHE A 55 -11.18 2.42 5.27
C PHE A 55 -10.07 3.34 5.81
N LEU A 56 -9.74 3.27 7.09
CA LEU A 56 -8.71 4.11 7.69
C LEU A 56 -7.32 3.83 7.14
N PHE A 57 -6.93 2.57 7.00
CA PHE A 57 -5.61 2.18 6.55
C PHE A 57 -5.51 2.20 5.01
N GLY A 58 -6.50 1.66 4.31
CA GLY A 58 -6.53 1.53 2.86
C GLY A 58 -6.89 2.82 2.13
N CYS A 59 -7.98 3.48 2.52
CA CYS A 59 -8.39 4.75 1.90
C CYS A 59 -7.52 5.90 2.40
N VAL A 60 -7.58 6.19 3.72
CA VAL A 60 -6.93 7.40 4.27
C VAL A 60 -5.42 7.25 4.33
N GLY A 61 -4.91 6.11 4.83
CA GLY A 61 -3.47 5.86 4.95
C GLY A 61 -2.78 5.60 3.62
N MET A 62 -3.27 4.64 2.84
CA MET A 62 -2.60 4.16 1.63
C MET A 62 -2.95 5.02 0.40
N ALA A 63 -4.21 5.01 -0.04
CA ALA A 63 -4.63 5.66 -1.28
C ALA A 63 -4.50 7.20 -1.23
N ILE A 64 -4.86 7.82 -0.11
CA ILE A 64 -4.72 9.28 0.05
C ILE A 64 -3.33 9.62 0.55
N GLY A 65 -2.84 8.96 1.61
CA GLY A 65 -1.61 9.29 2.30
C GLY A 65 -0.35 8.97 1.51
N LEU A 66 -0.03 7.70 1.33
CA LEU A 66 1.21 7.33 0.63
C LEU A 66 1.15 7.64 -0.85
N HIS A 67 0.03 7.31 -1.49
CA HIS A 67 -0.10 7.41 -2.94
C HIS A 67 -0.27 8.87 -3.39
N ARG A 68 -1.43 9.50 -3.08
CA ARG A 68 -1.75 10.82 -3.67
C ARG A 68 -1.06 11.99 -2.97
N TYR A 69 -0.83 11.92 -1.65
CA TYR A 69 -0.21 13.03 -0.92
C TYR A 69 1.33 12.98 -0.94
N TRP A 70 1.93 11.91 -0.42
CA TRP A 70 3.39 11.80 -0.33
C TRP A 70 4.04 11.47 -1.67
N GLY A 71 3.47 10.55 -2.44
CA GLY A 71 3.92 10.19 -3.78
C GLY A 71 3.67 11.34 -4.75
N HIS A 72 2.45 11.53 -5.16
CA HIS A 72 2.12 12.44 -6.25
C HIS A 72 2.04 13.92 -5.90
N LYS A 73 2.07 14.29 -4.62
CA LYS A 73 1.97 15.69 -4.15
C LYS A 73 0.72 16.38 -4.70
N ALA A 74 -0.39 15.64 -4.77
CA ALA A 74 -1.60 16.06 -5.48
C ALA A 74 -2.36 17.21 -4.78
N PHE A 75 -2.14 17.43 -3.49
CA PHE A 75 -2.80 18.48 -2.71
C PHE A 75 -1.99 18.86 -1.46
N GLU A 76 -2.46 19.89 -0.76
CA GLU A 76 -1.91 20.36 0.51
C GLU A 76 -2.95 20.24 1.61
N MET A 77 -2.47 19.99 2.86
CA MET A 77 -3.33 19.93 4.04
C MET A 77 -2.63 20.50 5.28
N PRO A 78 -3.37 20.80 6.37
CA PRO A 78 -2.78 21.19 7.64
C PRO A 78 -1.91 20.10 8.25
N LYS A 79 -0.82 20.48 8.91
CA LYS A 79 0.19 19.57 9.48
C LYS A 79 -0.39 18.50 10.43
N TRP A 80 -1.40 18.84 11.22
CA TRP A 80 -2.01 17.87 12.12
C TRP A 80 -2.78 16.76 11.36
N LYS A 81 -3.49 17.10 10.27
CA LYS A 81 -4.14 16.11 9.39
C LYS A 81 -3.09 15.22 8.71
N GLU A 82 -2.01 15.84 8.20
CA GLU A 82 -0.87 15.14 7.59
C GLU A 82 -0.27 14.10 8.54
N ARG A 83 -0.07 14.46 9.82
CA ARG A 83 0.47 13.53 10.84
C ARG A 83 -0.47 12.35 11.10
N ILE A 84 -1.76 12.60 11.29
CA ILE A 84 -2.76 11.54 11.48
C ILE A 84 -2.77 10.61 10.26
N MET A 85 -2.89 11.16 9.06
CA MET A 85 -2.89 10.39 7.82
C MET A 85 -1.62 9.54 7.65
N THR A 86 -0.44 10.14 7.91
CA THR A 86 0.84 9.40 7.79
C THR A 86 0.97 8.32 8.86
N THR A 87 0.42 8.52 10.05
CA THR A 87 0.34 7.44 11.06
C THR A 87 -0.51 6.28 10.56
N LEU A 88 -1.67 6.55 9.97
CA LEU A 88 -2.51 5.51 9.37
C LEU A 88 -1.82 4.79 8.20
N SER A 89 -0.94 5.48 7.49
CA SER A 89 -0.15 4.93 6.38
C SER A 89 0.83 3.81 6.80
N VAL A 90 1.19 3.73 8.08
CA VAL A 90 2.08 2.68 8.59
C VAL A 90 1.43 1.29 8.52
N PHE A 91 0.10 1.23 8.52
CA PHE A 91 -0.69 -0.01 8.47
C PHE A 91 -0.96 -0.50 7.04
N ASN A 92 -0.01 -0.27 6.13
CA ASN A 92 -0.14 -0.58 4.70
C ASN A 92 0.10 -2.06 4.33
N GLY A 93 0.71 -2.85 5.21
CA GLY A 93 1.04 -4.26 4.98
C GLY A 93 2.26 -4.51 4.08
N TYR A 94 2.75 -3.52 3.36
CA TYR A 94 3.92 -3.62 2.47
C TYR A 94 5.25 -3.40 3.21
N GLY A 95 5.24 -2.60 4.29
CA GLY A 95 6.43 -2.28 5.05
C GLY A 95 6.65 -0.78 5.26
N SER A 96 7.90 -0.37 5.24
CA SER A 96 8.30 1.02 5.48
C SER A 96 7.71 2.00 4.46
N ILE A 97 7.27 3.16 4.94
CA ILE A 97 6.55 4.14 4.13
C ILE A 97 7.41 4.87 3.08
N PHE A 98 8.70 5.16 3.40
CA PHE A 98 9.58 5.83 2.44
C PHE A 98 9.92 4.97 1.23
N PRO A 99 10.35 3.69 1.40
CA PRO A 99 10.58 2.80 0.29
C PRO A 99 9.37 2.63 -0.61
N TRP A 100 8.17 2.53 -0.03
CA TRP A 100 6.95 2.38 -0.84
C TRP A 100 6.76 3.55 -1.79
N VAL A 101 6.82 4.79 -1.27
CA VAL A 101 6.65 6.01 -2.09
C VAL A 101 7.70 6.09 -3.19
N MET A 102 8.97 5.76 -2.87
CA MET A 102 10.05 5.80 -3.86
C MET A 102 9.91 4.76 -4.96
N ILE A 103 9.53 3.54 -4.60
CA ILE A 103 9.31 2.46 -5.57
C ILE A 103 8.13 2.81 -6.48
N HIS A 104 7.07 3.37 -5.93
CA HIS A 104 5.92 3.81 -6.70
C HIS A 104 6.29 4.91 -7.70
N GLU A 105 6.96 5.99 -7.26
CA GLU A 105 7.30 7.13 -8.10
C GLU A 105 8.40 6.83 -9.13
N ARG A 106 9.51 6.24 -8.69
CA ARG A 106 10.68 6.01 -9.53
C ARG A 106 10.67 4.65 -10.21
N GLY A 107 10.15 3.64 -9.53
CA GLY A 107 10.09 2.29 -10.05
C GLY A 107 8.95 2.15 -11.03
N HIS A 108 7.72 2.36 -10.57
CA HIS A 108 6.51 2.09 -11.34
C HIS A 108 6.15 3.21 -12.33
N HIS A 109 5.78 4.41 -11.87
CA HIS A 109 5.32 5.46 -12.79
C HIS A 109 6.32 5.81 -13.90
N LYS A 110 7.61 5.81 -13.59
CA LYS A 110 8.65 6.09 -14.58
C LYS A 110 8.87 4.96 -15.57
N ASN A 111 8.63 3.72 -15.16
CA ASN A 111 8.97 2.52 -15.92
C ASN A 111 7.76 1.60 -16.15
N SER A 112 6.54 2.11 -16.01
CA SER A 112 5.31 1.31 -16.08
C SER A 112 5.32 0.37 -17.28
N ASP A 113 5.07 -0.91 -17.02
CA ASP A 113 5.09 -2.01 -17.99
C ASP A 113 6.43 -2.22 -18.72
N ARG A 114 7.55 -1.78 -18.13
CA ARG A 114 8.90 -2.04 -18.62
C ARG A 114 9.64 -3.01 -17.71
N GLU A 115 10.80 -3.47 -18.14
CA GLU A 115 11.64 -4.40 -17.37
C GLU A 115 11.99 -3.87 -15.97
N ASP A 116 12.21 -2.57 -15.86
CA ASP A 116 12.58 -1.88 -14.62
C ASP A 116 11.40 -1.59 -13.67
N ASP A 117 10.16 -1.84 -14.10
CA ASP A 117 9.00 -1.73 -13.21
C ASP A 117 9.03 -2.86 -12.17
N PRO A 118 9.14 -2.53 -10.86
CA PRO A 118 9.25 -3.53 -9.80
C PRO A 118 8.10 -4.51 -9.75
N HIS A 119 6.88 -4.03 -9.96
CA HIS A 119 5.66 -4.83 -9.84
C HIS A 119 4.87 -4.95 -11.15
N SER A 120 5.56 -4.90 -12.29
CA SER A 120 4.93 -5.10 -13.58
C SER A 120 4.27 -6.48 -13.68
N PRO A 121 2.97 -6.57 -14.05
CA PRO A 121 2.30 -7.83 -14.29
C PRO A 121 2.84 -8.59 -15.52
N LEU A 122 3.65 -7.96 -16.38
CA LEU A 122 4.39 -8.63 -17.45
C LEU A 122 5.37 -9.68 -16.91
N LYS A 123 5.80 -9.58 -15.65
CA LYS A 123 6.61 -10.58 -14.95
C LYS A 123 5.77 -11.69 -14.31
N GLY A 124 4.48 -11.69 -14.55
CA GLY A 124 3.51 -12.64 -14.04
C GLY A 124 2.66 -12.09 -12.88
N PHE A 125 1.43 -12.61 -12.77
CA PHE A 125 0.46 -12.19 -11.75
C PHE A 125 1.02 -12.26 -10.33
N TRP A 126 1.57 -13.40 -9.93
CA TRP A 126 2.09 -13.61 -8.58
C TRP A 126 3.29 -12.72 -8.25
N HIS A 127 4.08 -12.35 -9.29
CA HIS A 127 5.14 -11.38 -9.13
C HIS A 127 4.56 -10.01 -8.76
N ALA A 128 3.66 -9.47 -9.57
CA ALA A 128 3.05 -8.16 -9.34
C ALA A 128 2.19 -8.13 -8.06
N PHE A 129 1.49 -9.24 -7.78
CA PHE A 129 0.62 -9.35 -6.60
C PHE A 129 1.38 -9.38 -5.28
N LEU A 130 2.48 -10.14 -5.20
CA LEU A 130 3.12 -10.40 -3.90
C LEU A 130 4.63 -10.48 -3.93
N THR A 131 5.26 -11.23 -4.87
CA THR A 131 6.64 -11.67 -4.65
C THR A 131 7.70 -10.63 -4.99
N TRP A 132 7.37 -9.53 -5.65
CA TRP A 132 8.31 -8.45 -5.97
C TRP A 132 8.93 -7.78 -4.72
N HIS A 133 8.21 -7.77 -3.60
CA HIS A 133 8.69 -7.15 -2.35
C HIS A 133 9.94 -7.81 -1.76
N ARG A 134 10.18 -9.09 -2.08
CA ARG A 134 11.36 -9.83 -1.60
C ARG A 134 12.63 -9.50 -2.37
N GLU A 135 12.52 -8.73 -3.49
CA GLU A 135 13.64 -8.51 -4.38
C GLU A 135 14.38 -7.22 -4.05
N GLN A 136 15.46 -7.33 -3.25
CA GLN A 136 16.29 -6.22 -2.80
C GLN A 136 16.81 -5.35 -3.96
N LYS A 137 17.02 -5.92 -5.15
CA LYS A 137 17.49 -5.20 -6.34
C LYS A 137 16.63 -3.98 -6.71
N TYR A 138 15.30 -4.06 -6.50
CA TYR A 138 14.41 -2.93 -6.78
C TYR A 138 14.56 -1.82 -5.74
N PHE A 139 14.76 -2.20 -4.48
CA PHE A 139 15.00 -1.23 -3.41
C PHE A 139 16.35 -0.54 -3.61
N ASP A 140 17.41 -1.29 -3.93
CA ASP A 140 18.74 -0.73 -4.17
C ASP A 140 18.76 0.19 -5.39
N LYS A 141 18.04 -0.15 -6.45
CA LYS A 141 17.97 0.63 -7.69
C LYS A 141 17.19 1.93 -7.53
N HIS A 142 16.06 1.91 -6.80
CA HIS A 142 15.12 3.03 -6.76
C HIS A 142 15.22 3.86 -5.49
N ILE A 143 15.83 3.36 -4.41
CA ILE A 143 15.96 4.05 -3.13
C ILE A 143 17.39 4.53 -2.95
N ASP A 144 17.69 5.73 -3.46
CA ASP A 144 18.93 6.44 -3.21
C ASP A 144 18.65 7.71 -2.41
N ARG A 145 19.37 7.89 -1.28
CA ARG A 145 19.20 9.04 -0.39
C ARG A 145 19.40 10.39 -1.08
N ARG A 146 20.28 10.48 -2.09
CA ARG A 146 20.55 11.72 -2.81
C ARG A 146 19.39 12.15 -3.69
N THR A 147 18.65 11.19 -4.22
CA THR A 147 17.49 11.42 -5.09
C THR A 147 16.15 11.43 -4.34
N LEU A 148 16.11 10.93 -3.09
CA LEU A 148 14.92 10.92 -2.25
C LEU A 148 14.23 12.28 -2.22
N VAL A 149 14.97 13.34 -1.88
CA VAL A 149 14.43 14.70 -1.75
C VAL A 149 13.96 15.32 -3.07
N THR A 150 14.36 14.77 -4.22
CA THR A 150 13.93 15.24 -5.54
C THR A 150 12.53 14.72 -5.90
N TYR A 151 12.22 13.49 -5.51
CA TYR A 151 10.96 12.82 -5.88
C TYR A 151 9.87 12.97 -4.82
N ILE A 152 10.23 12.96 -3.53
CA ILE A 152 9.29 13.09 -2.42
C ILE A 152 9.46 14.42 -1.69
N ARG A 153 8.48 14.80 -0.88
CA ARG A 153 8.58 16.02 -0.07
C ARG A 153 9.73 15.89 0.92
N ARG A 154 10.58 16.91 0.98
CA ARG A 154 11.78 16.93 1.86
C ARG A 154 11.41 16.62 3.31
N GLU A 155 10.36 17.24 3.83
CA GLU A 155 9.88 17.06 5.19
C GLU A 155 9.51 15.61 5.50
N PHE A 156 9.06 14.81 4.52
CA PHE A 156 8.72 13.41 4.71
C PHE A 156 9.92 12.58 5.18
N VAL A 157 11.12 12.90 4.70
CA VAL A 157 12.35 12.15 5.03
C VAL A 157 13.24 12.85 6.06
N THR A 158 12.95 14.10 6.42
CA THR A 158 13.77 14.87 7.39
C THR A 158 13.06 15.07 8.73
N ASP A 159 11.72 14.97 8.80
CA ASP A 159 10.97 15.06 10.05
C ASP A 159 11.18 13.77 10.88
N LYS A 160 11.66 13.94 12.12
CA LYS A 160 11.94 12.83 13.05
C LYS A 160 10.69 11.97 13.33
N TYR A 161 9.51 12.55 13.29
CA TYR A 161 8.26 11.83 13.47
C TYR A 161 8.03 10.80 12.34
N TYR A 162 8.19 11.21 11.09
CA TYR A 162 8.00 10.30 9.96
C TYR A 162 9.12 9.29 9.83
N THR A 163 10.36 9.69 10.18
CA THR A 163 11.49 8.75 10.27
C THR A 163 11.20 7.68 11.32
N PHE A 164 10.69 8.07 12.50
CA PHE A 164 10.28 7.11 13.53
C PHE A 164 9.22 6.12 13.02
N LEU A 165 8.17 6.61 12.35
CA LEU A 165 7.12 5.77 11.77
C LEU A 165 7.69 4.80 10.73
N ASN A 166 8.57 5.30 9.85
CA ASN A 166 9.22 4.50 8.82
C ASN A 166 10.05 3.35 9.40
N ASP A 167 10.89 3.66 10.39
CA ASP A 167 11.88 2.72 10.93
C ASP A 167 11.25 1.70 11.89
N ASN A 168 10.12 2.05 12.50
CA ASN A 168 9.45 1.21 13.51
C ASN A 168 8.12 0.59 13.02
N HIS A 169 7.85 0.57 11.70
CA HIS A 169 6.57 0.12 11.17
C HIS A 169 6.17 -1.29 11.63
N ILE A 170 7.10 -2.24 11.70
CA ILE A 170 6.83 -3.62 12.20
C ILE A 170 6.41 -3.57 13.67
N ALA A 171 7.19 -2.89 14.52
CA ALA A 171 6.89 -2.78 15.95
C ALA A 171 5.56 -2.06 16.20
N ILE A 172 5.25 -1.03 15.42
CA ILE A 172 3.96 -0.31 15.50
C ILE A 172 2.81 -1.25 15.14
N ASN A 173 2.89 -1.99 14.04
CA ASN A 173 1.81 -2.89 13.61
C ASN A 173 1.56 -4.01 14.61
N PHE A 174 2.61 -4.75 14.98
CA PHE A 174 2.47 -5.85 15.97
C PHE A 174 2.17 -5.34 17.37
N GLY A 175 2.72 -4.20 17.77
CA GLY A 175 2.41 -3.55 19.05
C GLY A 175 0.96 -3.09 19.13
N THR A 176 0.41 -2.49 18.06
CA THR A 176 -1.00 -2.13 17.99
C THR A 176 -1.90 -3.36 18.06
N PHE A 177 -1.55 -4.44 17.34
CA PHE A 177 -2.26 -5.72 17.42
C PHE A 177 -2.25 -6.28 18.82
N ALA A 178 -1.09 -6.38 19.46
CA ALA A 178 -0.95 -6.89 20.82
C ALA A 178 -1.71 -6.04 21.85
N LEU A 179 -1.64 -4.72 21.73
CA LEU A 179 -2.37 -3.81 22.60
C LEU A 179 -3.90 -3.96 22.44
N ALA A 180 -4.37 -4.07 21.19
CA ALA A 180 -5.79 -4.30 20.92
C ALA A 180 -6.25 -5.65 21.52
N TRP A 181 -5.43 -6.68 21.43
CA TRP A 181 -5.71 -7.98 22.04
C TRP A 181 -5.81 -7.88 23.57
N LEU A 182 -4.85 -7.25 24.21
CA LEU A 182 -4.81 -7.12 25.66
C LEU A 182 -5.98 -6.28 26.22
N LEU A 183 -6.38 -5.22 25.52
CA LEU A 183 -7.41 -4.30 25.99
C LEU A 183 -8.83 -4.70 25.61
N PHE A 184 -9.01 -5.31 24.43
CA PHE A 184 -10.35 -5.52 23.83
C PHE A 184 -10.62 -6.97 23.40
N GLY A 185 -9.64 -7.87 23.57
CA GLY A 185 -9.76 -9.27 23.19
C GLY A 185 -9.26 -9.57 21.76
N TRP A 186 -9.04 -10.87 21.52
CA TRP A 186 -8.43 -11.35 20.27
C TRP A 186 -9.29 -11.07 19.03
N GLN A 187 -10.63 -11.03 19.18
CA GLN A 187 -11.55 -10.73 18.08
C GLN A 187 -11.32 -9.32 17.55
N VAL A 188 -11.19 -8.31 18.42
CA VAL A 188 -10.92 -6.93 18.04
C VAL A 188 -9.56 -6.82 17.37
N ALA A 189 -8.54 -7.48 17.90
CA ALA A 189 -7.20 -7.49 17.31
C ALA A 189 -7.19 -8.14 15.91
N LEU A 190 -7.80 -9.33 15.78
CA LEU A 190 -7.78 -10.10 14.55
C LEU A 190 -8.74 -9.52 13.51
N TYR A 191 -10.01 -9.34 13.86
CA TYR A 191 -11.05 -8.92 12.92
C TYR A 191 -11.03 -7.41 12.66
N GLY A 192 -10.51 -6.61 13.59
CA GLY A 192 -10.32 -5.18 13.42
C GLY A 192 -8.94 -4.86 12.82
N ILE A 193 -7.90 -4.93 13.62
CA ILE A 193 -6.57 -4.43 13.23
C ILE A 193 -5.95 -5.24 12.10
N TRP A 194 -5.87 -6.57 12.27
CA TRP A 194 -5.21 -7.42 11.26
C TRP A 194 -5.95 -7.48 9.94
N PHE A 195 -7.30 -7.57 10.01
CA PHE A 195 -8.14 -7.50 8.80
C PHE A 195 -7.91 -6.21 8.03
N GLY A 196 -7.88 -5.05 8.70
CA GLY A 196 -7.65 -3.76 8.05
C GLY A 196 -6.29 -3.69 7.34
N ILE A 197 -5.21 -4.18 7.98
CA ILE A 197 -3.87 -4.25 7.39
C ILE A 197 -3.88 -5.19 6.19
N TRP A 198 -4.44 -6.39 6.35
CA TRP A 198 -4.52 -7.38 5.27
C TRP A 198 -5.34 -6.88 4.09
N ALA A 199 -6.53 -6.31 4.32
CA ALA A 199 -7.38 -5.79 3.28
C ALA A 199 -6.71 -4.62 2.52
N THR A 200 -5.92 -3.79 3.21
CA THR A 200 -5.10 -2.73 2.59
C THR A 200 -4.02 -3.32 1.69
N LEU A 201 -3.29 -4.32 2.17
CA LEU A 201 -2.29 -5.04 1.38
C LEU A 201 -2.93 -5.71 0.17
N MET A 202 -4.07 -6.40 0.35
CA MET A 202 -4.83 -7.03 -0.73
C MET A 202 -5.28 -6.04 -1.79
N ASN A 203 -5.86 -4.90 -1.36
CA ASN A 203 -6.27 -3.82 -2.25
C ASN A 203 -5.12 -3.40 -3.18
N THR A 204 -4.00 -2.99 -2.60
CA THR A 204 -2.86 -2.49 -3.38
C THR A 204 -2.25 -3.60 -4.25
N SER A 205 -2.14 -4.83 -3.75
CA SER A 205 -1.69 -5.99 -4.52
C SER A 205 -2.57 -6.29 -5.73
N LEU A 206 -3.89 -6.17 -5.59
CA LEU A 206 -4.83 -6.36 -6.69
C LEU A 206 -4.76 -5.23 -7.71
N VAL A 207 -4.60 -3.98 -7.27
CA VAL A 207 -4.39 -2.84 -8.18
C VAL A 207 -3.15 -3.08 -9.03
N THR A 208 -2.00 -3.37 -8.43
CA THR A 208 -0.74 -3.59 -9.16
C THR A 208 -0.79 -4.82 -10.07
N ALA A 209 -1.47 -5.90 -9.65
CA ALA A 209 -1.50 -7.14 -10.42
C ALA A 209 -2.52 -7.15 -11.55
N LEU A 210 -3.62 -6.41 -11.46
CA LEU A 210 -4.74 -6.52 -12.40
C LEU A 210 -4.89 -5.30 -13.32
N SER A 211 -4.55 -4.10 -12.84
CA SER A 211 -4.90 -2.87 -13.55
C SER A 211 -4.03 -2.58 -14.79
N HIS A 212 -3.13 -3.50 -15.18
CA HIS A 212 -2.35 -3.45 -16.41
C HIS A 212 -2.66 -4.61 -17.38
N TYR A 213 -3.74 -5.37 -17.13
CA TYR A 213 -4.23 -6.36 -18.09
C TYR A 213 -5.42 -5.80 -18.88
N SER A 214 -5.31 -5.75 -20.21
CA SER A 214 -6.33 -5.17 -21.11
C SER A 214 -7.71 -5.82 -20.97
N TRP A 215 -7.77 -7.12 -20.61
CA TRP A 215 -9.02 -7.85 -20.40
C TRP A 215 -9.74 -7.47 -19.08
N PHE A 216 -9.03 -6.82 -18.14
CA PHE A 216 -9.57 -6.51 -16.82
C PHE A 216 -10.44 -5.25 -16.80
N GLY A 217 -10.33 -4.37 -17.80
CA GLY A 217 -11.07 -3.11 -17.78
C GLY A 217 -11.07 -2.36 -19.11
N TYR A 218 -11.36 -1.06 -19.03
CA TYR A 218 -11.43 -0.14 -20.16
C TYR A 218 -10.40 1.00 -20.02
N ARG A 219 -10.20 1.75 -21.10
CA ARG A 219 -9.28 2.90 -21.13
C ARG A 219 -10.05 4.14 -21.55
N ASN A 220 -9.82 5.26 -20.85
CA ASN A 220 -10.29 6.59 -21.22
C ASN A 220 -9.20 7.35 -22.00
N PHE A 221 -7.94 6.99 -21.79
CA PHE A 221 -6.79 7.69 -22.34
C PHE A 221 -5.81 6.71 -22.98
N ASP A 222 -5.19 7.16 -24.06
CA ASP A 222 -4.02 6.50 -24.63
C ASP A 222 -2.79 6.90 -23.82
N THR A 223 -2.35 5.98 -22.95
CA THR A 223 -1.13 6.10 -22.14
C THR A 223 -0.07 5.14 -22.68
N PRO A 224 1.24 5.40 -22.46
CA PRO A 224 2.32 4.57 -22.99
C PRO A 224 2.44 3.19 -22.31
N ASP A 225 1.61 2.91 -21.33
CA ASP A 225 1.50 1.66 -20.57
C ASP A 225 0.15 0.95 -20.87
N ASN A 226 -0.07 -0.21 -20.26
CA ASN A 226 -1.29 -1.01 -20.43
C ASN A 226 -2.35 -0.73 -19.35
N SER A 227 -2.23 0.35 -18.60
CA SER A 227 -3.17 0.67 -17.51
C SER A 227 -4.62 0.73 -17.99
N VAL A 228 -5.53 0.19 -17.18
CA VAL A 228 -6.98 0.14 -17.45
C VAL A 228 -7.76 0.61 -16.24
N ASN A 229 -9.01 1.01 -16.48
CA ASN A 229 -9.99 1.38 -15.44
C ASN A 229 -10.96 0.21 -15.22
N ASN A 230 -11.30 -0.07 -13.95
CA ASN A 230 -12.36 -1.00 -13.61
C ASN A 230 -13.31 -0.36 -12.59
N ARG A 231 -14.59 -0.14 -12.98
CA ARG A 231 -15.56 0.60 -12.13
C ARG A 231 -15.91 -0.15 -10.86
N VAL A 232 -16.11 -1.48 -10.93
CA VAL A 232 -16.43 -2.27 -9.76
C VAL A 232 -15.23 -2.35 -8.82
N GLY A 233 -14.05 -2.61 -9.36
CA GLY A 233 -12.80 -2.59 -8.61
C GLY A 233 -12.53 -1.23 -7.97
N ALA A 234 -12.87 -0.13 -8.64
CA ALA A 234 -12.69 1.22 -8.09
C ALA A 234 -13.49 1.45 -6.80
N ILE A 235 -14.71 0.92 -6.68
CA ILE A 235 -15.50 1.01 -5.44
C ILE A 235 -14.77 0.30 -4.31
N LEU A 236 -14.31 -0.92 -4.56
CA LEU A 236 -13.62 -1.76 -3.57
C LEU A 236 -12.24 -1.20 -3.18
N THR A 237 -11.58 -0.49 -4.09
CA THR A 237 -10.23 0.05 -3.92
C THR A 237 -10.19 1.56 -3.70
N PHE A 238 -11.33 2.16 -3.31
CA PHE A 238 -11.45 3.59 -3.03
C PHE A 238 -11.07 4.52 -4.19
N GLY A 239 -11.18 4.03 -5.44
CA GLY A 239 -10.83 4.76 -6.67
C GLY A 239 -9.49 4.39 -7.31
N GLU A 240 -8.69 3.51 -6.69
CA GLU A 240 -7.35 3.19 -7.19
C GLU A 240 -7.38 2.34 -8.47
N MET A 241 -8.44 1.55 -8.72
CA MET A 241 -8.65 0.83 -9.99
C MET A 241 -9.24 1.69 -11.12
N LEU A 242 -9.34 3.02 -10.97
CA LEU A 242 -9.41 3.95 -12.08
C LEU A 242 -7.98 4.29 -12.57
N HIS A 243 -7.24 3.25 -12.93
CA HIS A 243 -5.80 3.28 -13.01
C HIS A 243 -5.27 3.92 -14.31
N ASN A 244 -5.98 3.75 -15.44
CA ASN A 244 -5.65 4.46 -16.68
C ASN A 244 -5.86 5.98 -16.53
N ASN A 245 -6.93 6.40 -15.85
CA ASN A 245 -7.14 7.82 -15.54
C ASN A 245 -6.02 8.35 -14.65
N HIS A 246 -5.62 7.54 -13.65
CA HIS A 246 -4.54 7.88 -12.73
C HIS A 246 -3.21 8.01 -13.48
N HIS A 247 -2.81 7.07 -14.33
CA HIS A 247 -1.57 7.14 -15.11
C HIS A 247 -1.54 8.33 -16.08
N ARG A 248 -2.69 8.75 -16.58
CA ARG A 248 -2.81 9.96 -17.40
C ARG A 248 -2.69 11.24 -16.59
N HIS A 249 -3.31 11.29 -15.42
CA HIS A 249 -3.43 12.49 -14.57
C HIS A 249 -2.96 12.22 -13.13
N TRP A 250 -1.77 11.66 -12.97
CA TRP A 250 -1.23 11.16 -11.71
C TRP A 250 -1.17 12.20 -10.56
N ARG A 251 -1.18 13.50 -10.87
CA ARG A 251 -1.28 14.58 -9.87
C ARG A 251 -2.71 15.04 -9.57
N ALA A 252 -3.69 14.44 -10.17
CA ALA A 252 -5.08 14.80 -9.87
C ALA A 252 -5.48 14.35 -8.46
N THR A 253 -6.33 15.13 -7.80
CA THR A 253 -6.91 14.76 -6.50
C THR A 253 -8.02 13.72 -6.63
N SER A 254 -8.56 13.54 -7.84
CA SER A 254 -9.54 12.52 -8.17
C SER A 254 -9.16 11.80 -9.45
N ASN A 255 -9.31 10.47 -9.46
CA ASN A 255 -9.13 9.62 -10.62
C ASN A 255 -10.41 9.52 -11.47
N SER A 256 -11.56 10.00 -10.99
CA SER A 256 -12.83 10.00 -11.73
C SER A 256 -12.81 11.00 -12.86
N GLN A 257 -13.20 10.57 -14.06
CA GLN A 257 -13.38 11.39 -15.26
C GLN A 257 -14.84 11.41 -15.71
N HIS A 258 -15.64 10.42 -15.30
CA HIS A 258 -17.05 10.30 -15.63
C HIS A 258 -17.89 10.09 -14.36
N TRP A 259 -19.15 10.47 -14.41
CA TRP A 259 -20.07 10.36 -13.28
C TRP A 259 -20.25 8.91 -12.77
N SER A 260 -20.05 7.92 -13.63
CA SER A 260 -20.11 6.49 -13.31
C SER A 260 -18.83 5.92 -12.70
N GLU A 261 -17.78 6.71 -12.55
CA GLU A 261 -16.50 6.34 -11.97
C GLU A 261 -16.45 6.81 -10.52
N ILE A 262 -16.57 5.89 -9.58
CA ILE A 262 -16.60 6.19 -8.15
C ILE A 262 -15.18 6.25 -7.61
N ASP A 263 -14.76 7.42 -7.14
CA ASP A 263 -13.48 7.66 -6.47
C ASP A 263 -13.71 8.20 -5.06
N ILE A 264 -13.82 7.28 -4.11
CA ILE A 264 -14.05 7.58 -2.68
C ILE A 264 -12.88 8.41 -2.12
N SER A 265 -11.64 8.07 -2.47
CA SER A 265 -10.46 8.84 -2.04
C SER A 265 -10.52 10.29 -2.51
N GLY A 266 -10.96 10.54 -3.76
CA GLY A 266 -11.15 11.88 -4.28
C GLY A 266 -12.21 12.68 -3.49
N TRP A 267 -13.29 12.03 -3.05
CA TRP A 267 -14.30 12.68 -2.21
C TRP A 267 -13.76 13.03 -0.82
N VAL A 268 -13.01 12.12 -0.20
CA VAL A 268 -12.39 12.38 1.11
C VAL A 268 -11.37 13.53 1.01
N ILE A 269 -10.56 13.58 -0.04
CA ILE A 269 -9.57 14.65 -0.25
C ILE A 269 -10.25 16.05 -0.32
N LYS A 270 -11.44 16.16 -0.90
CA LYS A 270 -12.18 17.43 -0.92
C LYS A 270 -12.42 18.00 0.49
N GLY A 271 -12.60 17.14 1.49
CA GLY A 271 -12.75 17.55 2.89
C GLY A 271 -11.42 17.72 3.66
N LEU A 272 -10.31 17.20 3.14
CA LEU A 272 -9.00 17.27 3.79
C LEU A 272 -8.15 18.45 3.36
N LYS A 273 -8.20 18.80 2.07
CA LYS A 273 -7.38 19.86 1.48
C LYS A 273 -7.72 21.24 2.06
N LYS A 274 -6.72 22.11 2.03
CA LYS A 274 -6.90 23.53 2.32
C LYS A 274 -7.77 24.21 1.26
#